data_413206e3b04e707f02f6ffcaf2faa17a
#
_entry.id   413206e3b04e707f02f6ffcaf2faa17a
#
_cell.length_a   1.000
_cell.length_b   1.000
_cell.length_c   1.000
_cell.angle_alpha   90.00
_cell.angle_beta   90.00
_cell.angle_gamma   90.00
#
_symmetry.space_group_name_H-M   'P 1'
#
loop_
_entity.id
_entity.type
_entity.pdbx_description
1 polymer ?
#
loop_
_entity_poly.entity_id
_entity_poly.type
_entity_poly.pdbx_seq_one_letter_code
_entity_poly.pdbx_strand_id
1 'polypeptide(L)'
;IMQTGRYIDENGDTYCFTDDGRQYFCSTVKCDDGYYYYFGEDGKAVTGNFTFPDGATGMTDENGHVYVGCHRIGDLVYDFTSQGKLRHTVDATKPMVALTYDDGPSTQNTQIILDTLTANGAYATFFVLGRNVERCADIIQNIENSGSEIGNHTYNHYKITNMDAQVTDQEISSTSSYVQMITGNRPCIMRPPTGATDDASCANVAAVDDGYPLIMWCVDTIDWQHHDVATTCDTIRSKVKDGAIVLMHDMEASSAQASQIIIPELIAAGYELVTVSEMAAARGGMVPGQVYNYFDPALGQTQESTEIQPETNTSAETQTQQSEVETQAPTSGQSQSENQTEGSQTAESAPDTMTENTAAEDTDTTSSTNSSSDDSLSIIFPWAK
;
A
#
# COMPACT_ATOMS: atom_id res chain seq x y z
N ILE A 1 3.45 -41.50 -11.56
CA ILE A 1 3.78 -40.11 -11.93
C ILE A 1 3.77 -39.34 -10.61
N MET A 2 4.80 -38.58 -10.33
CA MET A 2 4.84 -37.70 -9.15
C MET A 2 3.83 -36.56 -9.36
N GLN A 3 2.97 -36.31 -8.38
CA GLN A 3 2.00 -35.21 -8.42
C GLN A 3 2.69 -33.91 -8.02
N THR A 4 2.45 -32.84 -8.77
CA THR A 4 2.95 -31.48 -8.48
C THR A 4 1.85 -30.47 -8.75
N GLY A 5 1.91 -29.29 -8.13
CA GLY A 5 0.90 -28.24 -8.28
C GLY A 5 -0.45 -28.59 -7.67
N ARG A 6 -1.49 -27.90 -8.11
CA ARG A 6 -2.88 -28.13 -7.68
C ARG A 6 -3.43 -29.44 -8.27
N TYR A 7 -4.12 -30.21 -7.45
CA TYR A 7 -4.74 -31.48 -7.84
C TYR A 7 -6.15 -31.58 -7.25
N ILE A 8 -7.10 -32.00 -8.04
CA ILE A 8 -8.47 -32.31 -7.61
C ILE A 8 -8.67 -33.82 -7.75
N ASP A 9 -9.06 -34.47 -6.67
CA ASP A 9 -9.31 -35.91 -6.66
C ASP A 9 -10.71 -36.27 -7.23
N GLU A 10 -11.03 -37.57 -7.27
CA GLU A 10 -12.28 -38.09 -7.78
C GLU A 10 -13.52 -37.69 -6.95
N ASN A 11 -13.33 -37.24 -5.71
CA ASN A 11 -14.38 -36.76 -4.81
C ASN A 11 -14.58 -35.23 -4.94
N GLY A 12 -13.73 -34.53 -5.72
CA GLY A 12 -13.73 -33.08 -5.85
C GLY A 12 -12.91 -32.35 -4.80
N ASP A 13 -12.15 -33.07 -3.95
CA ASP A 13 -11.29 -32.48 -2.95
C ASP A 13 -10.02 -31.90 -3.60
N THR A 14 -9.65 -30.67 -3.24
CA THR A 14 -8.46 -29.97 -3.77
C THR A 14 -7.26 -30.17 -2.83
N TYR A 15 -6.13 -30.47 -3.44
CA TYR A 15 -4.82 -30.63 -2.81
C TYR A 15 -3.76 -29.80 -3.55
N CYS A 16 -2.62 -29.50 -2.92
CA CYS A 16 -1.48 -28.89 -3.60
C CYS A 16 -0.18 -29.58 -3.19
N PHE A 17 0.72 -29.68 -4.16
CA PHE A 17 2.01 -30.37 -4.01
C PHE A 17 3.14 -29.46 -4.48
N THR A 18 4.27 -29.52 -3.81
CA THR A 18 5.51 -28.87 -4.23
C THR A 18 6.06 -29.51 -5.53
N ASP A 19 7.04 -28.87 -6.17
CA ASP A 19 7.69 -29.36 -7.37
C ASP A 19 8.40 -30.71 -7.15
N ASP A 20 8.78 -31.02 -5.92
CA ASP A 20 9.35 -32.32 -5.51
C ASP A 20 8.30 -33.31 -4.98
N GLY A 21 7.01 -33.00 -5.16
CA GLY A 21 5.88 -33.89 -4.89
C GLY A 21 5.47 -34.02 -3.43
N ARG A 22 5.93 -33.12 -2.54
CA ARG A 22 5.46 -33.06 -1.14
C ARG A 22 4.13 -32.31 -1.06
N GLN A 23 3.17 -32.87 -0.34
CA GLN A 23 1.87 -32.25 -0.11
C GLN A 23 1.97 -31.12 0.91
N TYR A 24 1.16 -30.05 0.72
CA TYR A 24 1.01 -28.99 1.69
C TYR A 24 -0.04 -29.33 2.76
N PHE A 25 0.25 -28.92 4.00
CA PHE A 25 -0.62 -29.08 5.17
C PHE A 25 -0.54 -27.83 6.04
N CYS A 26 -1.63 -27.47 6.72
CA CYS A 26 -1.70 -26.37 7.69
C CYS A 26 -1.08 -25.06 7.16
N SER A 27 -1.26 -24.77 5.89
CA SER A 27 -0.59 -23.64 5.23
C SER A 27 -1.44 -23.01 4.10
N THR A 28 -1.28 -21.72 3.93
CA THR A 28 -1.81 -20.99 2.76
C THR A 28 -0.79 -21.03 1.64
N VAL A 29 -1.24 -21.41 0.45
CA VAL A 29 -0.38 -21.57 -0.74
C VAL A 29 -1.06 -20.92 -1.94
N LYS A 30 -0.31 -20.12 -2.70
CA LYS A 30 -0.72 -19.68 -4.04
C LYS A 30 -0.47 -20.82 -5.02
N CYS A 31 -1.55 -21.36 -5.58
CA CYS A 31 -1.46 -22.46 -6.54
C CYS A 31 -1.23 -21.95 -7.97
N ASP A 32 -1.05 -22.89 -8.91
CA ASP A 32 -0.77 -22.65 -10.33
C ASP A 32 -1.93 -21.97 -11.10
N ASP A 33 -3.13 -21.99 -10.55
CA ASP A 33 -4.30 -21.23 -11.05
C ASP A 33 -4.31 -19.75 -10.62
N GLY A 34 -3.31 -19.34 -9.81
CA GLY A 34 -3.14 -17.96 -9.34
C GLY A 34 -3.88 -17.62 -8.06
N TYR A 35 -4.69 -18.54 -7.52
CA TYR A 35 -5.46 -18.33 -6.29
C TYR A 35 -4.75 -18.89 -5.06
N TYR A 36 -5.08 -18.33 -3.89
CA TYR A 36 -4.60 -18.83 -2.59
C TYR A 36 -5.60 -19.83 -2.02
N TYR A 37 -5.08 -20.94 -1.49
CA TYR A 37 -5.84 -21.97 -0.78
C TYR A 37 -5.21 -22.24 0.57
N TYR A 38 -6.01 -22.49 1.59
CA TYR A 38 -5.53 -23.02 2.87
C TYR A 38 -5.78 -24.51 2.92
N PHE A 39 -4.72 -25.29 3.14
CA PHE A 39 -4.78 -26.73 3.28
C PHE A 39 -4.78 -27.11 4.77
N GLY A 40 -5.81 -27.83 5.21
CA GLY A 40 -6.00 -28.25 6.58
C GLY A 40 -5.02 -29.34 7.03
N GLU A 41 -5.28 -29.92 8.22
CA GLU A 41 -4.45 -31.01 8.78
C GLU A 41 -4.52 -32.29 7.92
N ASP A 42 -5.59 -32.51 7.19
CA ASP A 42 -5.76 -33.62 6.26
C ASP A 42 -5.19 -33.31 4.85
N GLY A 43 -4.67 -32.11 4.64
CA GLY A 43 -4.08 -31.65 3.38
C GLY A 43 -5.09 -31.28 2.32
N LYS A 44 -6.41 -31.20 2.64
CA LYS A 44 -7.44 -30.72 1.73
C LYS A 44 -7.60 -29.21 1.84
N ALA A 45 -7.98 -28.58 0.72
CA ALA A 45 -8.38 -27.17 0.73
C ALA A 45 -9.64 -26.98 1.58
N VAL A 46 -9.59 -25.99 2.47
CA VAL A 46 -10.72 -25.64 3.35
C VAL A 46 -11.58 -24.60 2.68
N THR A 47 -12.90 -24.66 2.87
CA THR A 47 -13.87 -23.65 2.41
C THR A 47 -14.58 -23.02 3.60
N GLY A 48 -14.91 -21.71 3.48
CA GLY A 48 -15.55 -20.93 4.54
C GLY A 48 -14.55 -20.41 5.57
N ASN A 49 -15.02 -20.22 6.80
CA ASN A 49 -14.19 -19.75 7.90
C ASN A 49 -13.35 -20.89 8.46
N PHE A 50 -12.08 -20.61 8.75
CA PHE A 50 -11.16 -21.58 9.34
C PHE A 50 -10.24 -20.93 10.36
N THR A 51 -9.55 -21.78 11.15
CA THR A 51 -8.59 -21.33 12.17
C THR A 51 -7.22 -21.90 11.87
N PHE A 52 -6.21 -21.04 11.88
CA PHE A 52 -4.82 -21.43 11.76
C PHE A 52 -4.32 -22.13 13.05
N PRO A 53 -3.22 -22.89 13.01
CA PRO A 53 -2.67 -23.56 14.20
C PRO A 53 -2.29 -22.60 15.33
N ASP A 54 -2.00 -21.33 15.05
CA ASP A 54 -1.68 -20.29 16.03
C ASP A 54 -2.92 -19.58 16.61
N GLY A 55 -4.12 -20.00 16.20
CA GLY A 55 -5.40 -19.45 16.66
C GLY A 55 -5.92 -18.26 15.83
N ALA A 56 -5.15 -17.78 14.83
CA ALA A 56 -5.65 -16.76 13.92
C ALA A 56 -6.81 -17.29 13.06
N THR A 57 -7.72 -16.42 12.64
CA THR A 57 -8.82 -16.80 11.75
C THR A 57 -8.51 -16.45 10.29
N GLY A 58 -9.02 -17.28 9.36
CA GLY A 58 -9.01 -17.02 7.93
C GLY A 58 -10.38 -17.26 7.33
N MET A 59 -10.58 -16.77 6.11
CA MET A 59 -11.83 -16.92 5.36
C MET A 59 -11.52 -17.20 3.90
N THR A 60 -12.46 -17.91 3.25
CA THR A 60 -12.43 -18.11 1.80
C THR A 60 -13.70 -17.56 1.15
N ASP A 61 -13.61 -17.32 -0.16
CA ASP A 61 -14.78 -17.12 -0.99
C ASP A 61 -15.58 -18.44 -1.18
N GLU A 62 -16.64 -18.40 -1.93
CA GLU A 62 -17.50 -19.56 -2.24
C GLU A 62 -16.78 -20.67 -3.04
N ASN A 63 -15.68 -20.33 -3.72
CA ASN A 63 -14.85 -21.28 -4.48
C ASN A 63 -13.70 -21.87 -3.65
N GLY A 64 -13.56 -21.47 -2.38
CA GLY A 64 -12.48 -21.90 -1.50
C GLY A 64 -11.19 -21.13 -1.67
N HIS A 65 -11.19 -19.97 -2.37
CA HIS A 65 -10.02 -19.09 -2.46
C HIS A 65 -9.90 -18.27 -1.18
N VAL A 66 -8.72 -18.31 -0.57
CA VAL A 66 -8.44 -17.57 0.66
C VAL A 66 -8.38 -16.07 0.37
N TYR A 67 -9.09 -15.29 1.16
CA TYR A 67 -8.95 -13.83 1.13
C TYR A 67 -7.58 -13.40 1.63
N VAL A 68 -6.90 -12.53 0.86
CA VAL A 68 -5.63 -11.87 1.21
C VAL A 68 -5.74 -10.38 0.89
N GLY A 69 -5.20 -9.51 1.76
CA GLY A 69 -5.41 -8.06 1.65
C GLY A 69 -6.81 -7.61 2.08
N CYS A 70 -7.25 -6.44 1.63
CA CYS A 70 -8.49 -5.83 2.08
C CYS A 70 -9.68 -6.23 1.18
N HIS A 71 -10.74 -6.76 1.80
CA HIS A 71 -11.96 -7.19 1.11
C HIS A 71 -13.21 -6.67 1.81
N ARG A 72 -14.10 -6.00 1.05
CA ARG A 72 -15.43 -5.64 1.54
C ARG A 72 -16.38 -6.84 1.44
N ILE A 73 -16.96 -7.22 2.56
CA ILE A 73 -17.98 -8.27 2.64
C ILE A 73 -19.15 -7.70 3.45
N GLY A 74 -20.22 -7.34 2.76
CA GLY A 74 -21.37 -6.64 3.33
C GLY A 74 -20.99 -5.23 3.81
N ASP A 75 -21.28 -4.93 5.06
CA ASP A 75 -21.03 -3.63 5.69
C ASP A 75 -19.62 -3.48 6.30
N LEU A 76 -18.79 -4.51 6.23
CA LEU A 76 -17.45 -4.53 6.79
C LEU A 76 -16.39 -4.66 5.70
N VAL A 77 -15.23 -4.03 5.92
CA VAL A 77 -13.99 -4.36 5.25
C VAL A 77 -13.14 -5.20 6.19
N TYR A 78 -12.67 -6.32 5.68
CA TYR A 78 -11.78 -7.27 6.36
C TYR A 78 -10.37 -7.05 5.84
N ASP A 79 -9.41 -6.89 6.73
CA ASP A 79 -7.98 -6.84 6.38
C ASP A 79 -7.31 -8.17 6.72
N PHE A 80 -6.75 -8.82 5.69
CA PHE A 80 -6.03 -10.09 5.82
C PHE A 80 -4.55 -9.92 5.45
N THR A 81 -3.69 -10.62 6.17
CA THR A 81 -2.27 -10.74 5.78
C THR A 81 -2.12 -11.44 4.43
N SER A 82 -0.93 -11.39 3.83
CA SER A 82 -0.59 -12.18 2.63
C SER A 82 -0.75 -13.69 2.81
N GLN A 83 -0.85 -14.16 4.06
CA GLN A 83 -1.11 -15.56 4.41
C GLN A 83 -2.59 -15.85 4.68
N GLY A 84 -3.48 -14.86 4.51
CA GLY A 84 -4.92 -15.00 4.75
C GLY A 84 -5.34 -14.97 6.20
N LYS A 85 -4.48 -14.50 7.13
CA LYS A 85 -4.84 -14.30 8.53
C LYS A 85 -5.55 -12.97 8.71
N LEU A 86 -6.74 -12.99 9.29
CA LEU A 86 -7.49 -11.78 9.60
C LEU A 86 -6.75 -10.96 10.67
N ARG A 87 -6.47 -9.68 10.37
CA ARG A 87 -5.91 -8.71 11.31
C ARG A 87 -7.01 -8.02 12.09
N HIS A 88 -7.94 -7.36 11.38
CA HIS A 88 -9.07 -6.65 11.95
C HIS A 88 -10.16 -6.40 10.89
N THR A 89 -11.22 -5.69 11.30
CA THR A 89 -12.30 -5.25 10.42
C THR A 89 -12.65 -3.80 10.70
N VAL A 90 -13.10 -3.07 9.67
CA VAL A 90 -13.59 -1.70 9.77
C VAL A 90 -15.00 -1.59 9.21
N ASP A 91 -15.78 -0.63 9.70
CA ASP A 91 -17.18 -0.41 9.32
C ASP A 91 -17.27 0.45 8.05
N ALA A 92 -17.58 -0.17 6.92
CA ALA A 92 -17.68 0.49 5.61
C ALA A 92 -18.90 1.42 5.47
N THR A 93 -19.82 1.42 6.45
CA THR A 93 -21.01 2.29 6.44
C THR A 93 -20.75 3.67 7.02
N LYS A 94 -19.65 3.83 7.77
CA LYS A 94 -19.24 5.09 8.35
C LYS A 94 -18.46 5.96 7.36
N PRO A 95 -18.45 7.29 7.56
CA PRO A 95 -17.52 8.15 6.85
C PRO A 95 -16.07 7.78 7.21
N MET A 96 -15.21 7.62 6.19
CA MET A 96 -13.84 7.16 6.32
C MET A 96 -12.82 8.26 6.03
N VAL A 97 -11.71 8.25 6.77
CA VAL A 97 -10.54 9.11 6.52
C VAL A 97 -9.28 8.26 6.61
N ALA A 98 -8.39 8.38 5.62
CA ALA A 98 -7.06 7.81 5.68
C ALA A 98 -6.05 8.88 6.11
N LEU A 99 -5.53 8.75 7.34
CA LEU A 99 -4.36 9.50 7.75
C LEU A 99 -3.12 8.82 7.16
N THR A 100 -2.26 9.59 6.51
CA THR A 100 -1.07 9.02 5.87
C THR A 100 0.18 9.81 6.25
N TYR A 101 1.30 9.09 6.41
CA TYR A 101 2.57 9.62 6.87
C TYR A 101 3.68 9.23 5.92
N ASP A 102 4.45 10.21 5.43
CA ASP A 102 5.54 10.02 4.49
C ASP A 102 6.92 10.13 5.16
N ASP A 103 7.95 9.66 4.45
CA ASP A 103 9.38 9.78 4.74
C ASP A 103 9.91 8.94 5.91
N GLY A 104 9.04 8.28 6.67
CA GLY A 104 9.42 7.44 7.79
C GLY A 104 10.12 6.11 7.45
N PRO A 105 10.28 5.26 8.46
CA PRO A 105 9.88 5.50 9.84
C PRO A 105 10.89 6.33 10.64
N SER A 106 10.37 7.05 11.64
CA SER A 106 11.14 7.66 12.72
C SER A 106 11.12 6.75 13.96
N THR A 107 12.25 6.54 14.59
CA THR A 107 12.32 5.68 15.79
C THR A 107 11.51 6.23 16.97
N GLN A 108 11.20 7.50 17.00
CA GLN A 108 10.49 8.15 18.10
C GLN A 108 9.09 8.58 17.70
N ASN A 109 8.95 9.36 16.64
CA ASN A 109 7.66 9.97 16.29
C ASN A 109 6.66 8.94 15.74
N THR A 110 7.11 8.00 14.91
CA THR A 110 6.24 6.94 14.37
C THR A 110 5.64 6.12 15.52
N GLN A 111 6.43 5.80 16.57
CA GLN A 111 5.90 5.07 17.72
C GLN A 111 4.83 5.84 18.49
N ILE A 112 5.00 7.16 18.67
CA ILE A 112 3.98 8.02 19.30
C ILE A 112 2.66 7.99 18.53
N ILE A 113 2.74 8.01 17.19
CA ILE A 113 1.56 7.91 16.32
C ILE A 113 0.90 6.54 16.46
N LEU A 114 1.68 5.45 16.41
CA LEU A 114 1.18 4.08 16.56
C LEU A 114 0.51 3.84 17.90
N ASP A 115 1.10 4.34 18.99
CA ASP A 115 0.52 4.23 20.34
C ASP A 115 -0.84 4.96 20.39
N THR A 116 -0.92 6.13 19.75
CA THR A 116 -2.17 6.91 19.68
C THR A 116 -3.23 6.20 18.85
N LEU A 117 -2.88 5.66 17.67
CA LEU A 117 -3.79 4.89 16.83
C LEU A 117 -4.33 3.68 17.59
N THR A 118 -3.43 2.89 18.18
CA THR A 118 -3.79 1.68 18.96
C THR A 118 -4.71 1.99 20.12
N ALA A 119 -4.43 3.06 20.87
CA ALA A 119 -5.26 3.48 22.01
C ALA A 119 -6.69 3.88 21.59
N ASN A 120 -6.88 4.22 20.33
CA ASN A 120 -8.17 4.68 19.78
C ASN A 120 -8.81 3.64 18.84
N GLY A 121 -8.22 2.45 18.64
CA GLY A 121 -8.72 1.44 17.72
C GLY A 121 -8.77 1.93 16.28
N ALA A 122 -7.75 2.69 15.87
CA ALA A 122 -7.65 3.36 14.57
C ALA A 122 -6.42 2.88 13.79
N TYR A 123 -6.46 3.03 12.48
CA TYR A 123 -5.41 2.61 11.57
C TYR A 123 -4.99 3.76 10.66
N ALA A 124 -3.76 3.68 10.13
CA ALA A 124 -3.19 4.66 9.22
C ALA A 124 -2.29 3.98 8.18
N THR A 125 -1.85 4.73 7.18
CA THR A 125 -0.89 4.24 6.18
C THR A 125 0.42 5.01 6.29
N PHE A 126 1.54 4.28 6.34
CA PHE A 126 2.90 4.83 6.43
C PHE A 126 3.65 4.55 5.12
N PHE A 127 3.94 5.59 4.35
CA PHE A 127 4.74 5.49 3.12
C PHE A 127 6.22 5.62 3.48
N VAL A 128 6.91 4.49 3.54
CA VAL A 128 8.26 4.39 4.11
C VAL A 128 9.35 4.48 3.06
N LEU A 129 10.46 5.12 3.41
CA LEU A 129 11.68 5.14 2.60
C LEU A 129 12.52 3.89 2.87
N GLY A 130 12.91 3.17 1.83
CA GLY A 130 13.67 1.93 1.95
C GLY A 130 14.94 2.07 2.79
N ARG A 131 15.68 3.17 2.64
CA ARG A 131 16.89 3.49 3.46
C ARG A 131 16.61 3.64 4.96
N ASN A 132 15.37 3.98 5.35
CA ASN A 132 14.96 4.09 6.73
C ASN A 132 14.45 2.76 7.28
N VAL A 133 13.83 1.93 6.42
CA VAL A 133 13.36 0.57 6.76
C VAL A 133 14.50 -0.27 7.34
N GLU A 134 15.67 -0.28 6.68
CA GLU A 134 16.83 -1.04 7.15
C GLU A 134 17.29 -0.64 8.56
N ARG A 135 17.15 0.65 8.90
CA ARG A 135 17.64 1.19 10.19
C ARG A 135 16.65 1.08 11.32
N CYS A 136 15.37 0.93 11.01
CA CYS A 136 14.26 0.99 11.95
C CYS A 136 13.36 -0.26 11.85
N ALA A 137 13.96 -1.44 11.71
CA ALA A 137 13.24 -2.70 11.53
C ALA A 137 12.20 -2.95 12.63
N ASP A 138 12.50 -2.60 13.88
CA ASP A 138 11.57 -2.75 15.00
C ASP A 138 10.31 -1.88 14.81
N ILE A 139 10.47 -0.66 14.30
CA ILE A 139 9.33 0.23 14.03
C ILE A 139 8.50 -0.29 12.86
N ILE A 140 9.12 -0.79 11.80
CA ILE A 140 8.43 -1.44 10.68
C ILE A 140 7.60 -2.61 11.18
N GLN A 141 8.16 -3.46 12.05
CA GLN A 141 7.39 -4.55 12.66
C GLN A 141 6.26 -4.05 13.56
N ASN A 142 6.45 -2.92 14.25
CA ASN A 142 5.41 -2.31 15.08
C ASN A 142 4.25 -1.74 14.24
N ILE A 143 4.54 -1.13 13.06
CA ILE A 143 3.50 -0.70 12.11
C ILE A 143 2.67 -1.92 11.69
N GLU A 144 3.32 -2.98 11.26
CA GLU A 144 2.67 -4.24 10.86
C GLU A 144 1.79 -4.82 11.99
N ASN A 145 2.35 -4.91 13.20
CA ASN A 145 1.66 -5.47 14.37
C ASN A 145 0.47 -4.61 14.84
N SER A 146 0.48 -3.31 14.57
CA SER A 146 -0.63 -2.41 14.90
C SER A 146 -1.84 -2.57 13.98
N GLY A 147 -1.69 -3.28 12.86
CA GLY A 147 -2.68 -3.37 11.79
C GLY A 147 -2.68 -2.17 10.84
N SER A 148 -1.78 -1.19 11.03
CA SER A 148 -1.59 -0.10 10.07
C SER A 148 -0.88 -0.59 8.81
N GLU A 149 -1.09 0.11 7.69
CA GLU A 149 -0.57 -0.26 6.39
C GLU A 149 0.80 0.36 6.14
N ILE A 150 1.69 -0.42 5.49
CA ILE A 150 2.97 0.08 4.99
C ILE A 150 2.87 0.24 3.48
N GLY A 151 3.02 1.48 3.00
CA GLY A 151 3.16 1.81 1.59
C GLY A 151 4.62 2.07 1.21
N ASN A 152 4.92 1.97 -0.08
CA ASN A 152 6.25 2.24 -0.63
C ASN A 152 6.42 3.73 -0.95
N HIS A 153 7.55 4.34 -0.53
CA HIS A 153 7.90 5.72 -0.85
C HIS A 153 9.25 5.86 -1.57
N THR A 154 9.63 4.82 -2.35
CA THR A 154 10.93 4.60 -2.96
C THR A 154 12.04 4.36 -1.94
N TYR A 155 13.26 4.01 -2.41
CA TYR A 155 14.37 3.75 -1.50
C TYR A 155 15.06 5.04 -1.05
N ASN A 156 15.36 5.95 -2.00
CA ASN A 156 16.15 7.16 -1.77
C ASN A 156 15.35 8.47 -1.76
N HIS A 157 14.01 8.42 -1.91
CA HIS A 157 13.16 9.60 -2.08
C HIS A 157 13.42 10.34 -3.40
N TYR A 158 13.78 9.62 -4.46
CA TYR A 158 13.97 10.24 -5.76
C TYR A 158 12.63 10.43 -6.48
N LYS A 159 12.47 11.57 -7.18
CA LYS A 159 11.32 11.80 -8.06
C LYS A 159 11.31 10.76 -9.16
N ILE A 160 10.18 10.09 -9.35
CA ILE A 160 10.02 9.05 -10.37
C ILE A 160 9.82 9.60 -11.78
N THR A 161 9.47 10.88 -11.93
CA THR A 161 9.35 11.55 -13.25
C THR A 161 10.71 11.65 -13.93
N ASN A 162 10.76 11.32 -15.22
CA ASN A 162 11.99 11.25 -16.02
C ASN A 162 13.04 10.23 -15.50
N MET A 163 12.62 9.30 -14.63
CA MET A 163 13.46 8.20 -14.16
C MET A 163 13.40 7.04 -15.16
N ASP A 164 14.56 6.40 -15.38
CA ASP A 164 14.63 5.19 -16.19
C ASP A 164 13.80 4.06 -15.52
N ALA A 165 13.12 3.24 -16.34
CA ALA A 165 12.28 2.15 -15.84
C ALA A 165 13.04 1.18 -14.93
N GLN A 166 14.29 0.86 -15.25
CA GLN A 166 15.12 -0.03 -14.43
C GLN A 166 15.47 0.61 -13.08
N VAL A 167 15.70 1.93 -13.04
CA VAL A 167 15.97 2.64 -11.79
C VAL A 167 14.69 2.75 -10.97
N THR A 168 13.54 3.00 -11.61
CA THR A 168 12.23 3.00 -10.94
C THR A 168 11.96 1.63 -10.30
N ASP A 169 12.16 0.54 -11.04
CA ASP A 169 12.03 -0.81 -10.52
C ASP A 169 12.94 -1.03 -9.30
N GLN A 170 14.21 -0.67 -9.38
CA GLN A 170 15.16 -0.84 -8.29
C GLN A 170 14.76 -0.05 -7.03
N GLU A 171 14.33 1.21 -7.17
CA GLU A 171 13.89 2.07 -6.05
C GLU A 171 12.67 1.48 -5.33
N ILE A 172 11.71 0.94 -6.08
CA ILE A 172 10.47 0.37 -5.53
C ILE A 172 10.71 -1.04 -4.99
N SER A 173 11.30 -1.94 -5.81
CA SER A 173 11.49 -3.34 -5.44
C SER A 173 12.42 -3.52 -4.26
N SER A 174 13.48 -2.67 -4.13
CA SER A 174 14.36 -2.72 -2.95
C SER A 174 13.58 -2.39 -1.68
N THR A 175 12.84 -1.29 -1.66
CA THR A 175 12.03 -0.89 -0.50
C THR A 175 11.03 -1.98 -0.11
N SER A 176 10.26 -2.48 -1.08
CA SER A 176 9.27 -3.53 -0.84
C SER A 176 9.89 -4.83 -0.34
N SER A 177 11.07 -5.18 -0.84
CA SER A 177 11.78 -6.39 -0.40
C SER A 177 12.28 -6.28 1.05
N TYR A 178 12.78 -5.11 1.47
CA TYR A 178 13.16 -4.88 2.86
C TYR A 178 11.97 -4.96 3.82
N VAL A 179 10.84 -4.33 3.45
CA VAL A 179 9.60 -4.42 4.24
C VAL A 179 9.15 -5.89 4.36
N GLN A 180 9.11 -6.61 3.24
CA GLN A 180 8.72 -8.02 3.22
C GLN A 180 9.65 -8.92 4.05
N MET A 181 10.95 -8.65 4.04
CA MET A 181 11.92 -9.40 4.84
C MET A 181 11.65 -9.27 6.34
N ILE A 182 11.19 -8.10 6.79
CA ILE A 182 10.90 -7.81 8.19
C ILE A 182 9.52 -8.33 8.59
N THR A 183 8.48 -8.04 7.80
CA THR A 183 7.08 -8.24 8.17
C THR A 183 6.48 -9.53 7.62
N GLY A 184 7.09 -10.11 6.58
CA GLY A 184 6.50 -11.19 5.78
C GLY A 184 5.47 -10.70 4.74
N ASN A 185 5.07 -9.41 4.77
CA ASN A 185 4.11 -8.81 3.86
C ASN A 185 4.80 -7.77 2.97
N ARG A 186 4.42 -7.75 1.69
CA ARG A 186 4.94 -6.79 0.72
C ARG A 186 3.98 -5.61 0.59
N PRO A 187 4.46 -4.35 0.56
CA PRO A 187 3.61 -3.22 0.22
C PRO A 187 2.90 -3.41 -1.12
N CYS A 188 1.62 -3.06 -1.19
CA CYS A 188 0.81 -3.16 -2.41
C CYS A 188 0.41 -1.80 -2.99
N ILE A 189 0.77 -0.70 -2.34
CA ILE A 189 0.55 0.67 -2.77
C ILE A 189 1.85 1.47 -2.68
N MET A 190 1.95 2.54 -3.48
CA MET A 190 3.07 3.45 -3.38
C MET A 190 2.63 4.90 -3.41
N ARG A 191 3.44 5.79 -2.82
CA ARG A 191 3.31 7.24 -3.00
C ARG A 191 4.57 7.77 -3.69
N PRO A 192 4.44 8.48 -4.83
CA PRO A 192 5.58 9.10 -5.49
C PRO A 192 6.18 10.21 -4.63
N PRO A 193 7.50 10.25 -4.43
CA PRO A 193 8.15 11.37 -3.77
C PRO A 193 7.76 12.72 -4.37
N THR A 194 7.43 13.67 -3.50
CA THR A 194 6.94 15.02 -3.86
C THR A 194 5.62 15.08 -4.64
N GLY A 195 4.91 13.97 -4.79
CA GLY A 195 3.68 13.88 -5.57
C GLY A 195 3.87 14.07 -7.09
N ALA A 196 5.10 14.01 -7.59
CA ALA A 196 5.38 14.22 -9.01
C ALA A 196 5.15 12.94 -9.82
N THR A 197 4.23 13.00 -10.80
CA THR A 197 3.93 11.90 -11.73
C THR A 197 3.78 12.41 -13.15
N ASP A 198 3.97 11.51 -14.11
CA ASP A 198 3.62 11.65 -15.52
C ASP A 198 3.21 10.26 -16.06
N ASP A 199 2.70 10.19 -17.29
CA ASP A 199 2.22 8.94 -17.89
C ASP A 199 3.31 7.87 -17.95
N ALA A 200 4.56 8.26 -18.21
CA ALA A 200 5.68 7.33 -18.30
C ALA A 200 6.05 6.75 -16.92
N SER A 201 6.11 7.59 -15.89
CA SER A 201 6.38 7.14 -14.53
C SER A 201 5.25 6.26 -13.97
N CYS A 202 4.00 6.58 -14.26
CA CYS A 202 2.85 5.74 -13.90
C CYS A 202 2.92 4.36 -14.58
N ALA A 203 3.29 4.31 -15.87
CA ALA A 203 3.48 3.05 -16.59
C ALA A 203 4.66 2.24 -16.04
N ASN A 204 5.77 2.89 -15.69
CA ASN A 204 6.91 2.22 -15.08
C ASN A 204 6.53 1.61 -13.72
N VAL A 205 5.81 2.34 -12.87
CA VAL A 205 5.33 1.84 -11.57
C VAL A 205 4.36 0.67 -11.73
N ALA A 206 3.47 0.72 -12.74
CA ALA A 206 2.55 -0.38 -13.05
C ALA A 206 3.26 -1.65 -13.51
N ALA A 207 4.49 -1.55 -14.01
CA ALA A 207 5.29 -2.67 -14.49
C ALA A 207 6.20 -3.30 -13.42
N VAL A 208 6.30 -2.70 -12.23
CA VAL A 208 7.11 -3.25 -11.13
C VAL A 208 6.31 -4.32 -10.40
N ASP A 209 6.87 -5.52 -10.24
CA ASP A 209 6.23 -6.66 -9.55
C ASP A 209 4.82 -6.97 -10.09
N ASP A 210 3.81 -6.94 -9.20
CA ASP A 210 2.38 -7.07 -9.55
C ASP A 210 1.73 -5.71 -9.87
N GLY A 211 2.53 -4.63 -9.92
CA GLY A 211 2.11 -3.24 -10.14
C GLY A 211 1.63 -2.54 -8.87
N TYR A 212 1.80 -1.21 -8.85
CA TYR A 212 1.37 -0.38 -7.71
C TYR A 212 0.39 0.69 -8.17
N PRO A 213 -0.76 0.89 -7.48
CA PRO A 213 -1.50 2.12 -7.55
C PRO A 213 -0.71 3.25 -6.87
N LEU A 214 -0.84 4.48 -7.40
CA LEU A 214 -0.13 5.65 -6.94
C LEU A 214 -1.06 6.49 -6.05
N ILE A 215 -0.70 6.65 -4.79
CA ILE A 215 -1.53 7.31 -3.80
C ILE A 215 -1.04 8.74 -3.55
N MET A 216 -1.88 9.71 -3.86
CA MET A 216 -1.71 11.12 -3.56
C MET A 216 -2.53 11.49 -2.32
N TRP A 217 -2.95 12.75 -2.22
CA TRP A 217 -3.75 13.29 -1.13
C TRP A 217 -4.69 14.39 -1.62
N CYS A 218 -5.75 14.63 -0.88
CA CYS A 218 -6.63 15.79 -1.08
C CYS A 218 -6.55 16.80 0.08
N VAL A 219 -5.91 16.41 1.19
CA VAL A 219 -5.62 17.30 2.31
C VAL A 219 -4.11 17.31 2.53
N ASP A 220 -3.48 18.42 2.18
CA ASP A 220 -2.07 18.69 2.46
C ASP A 220 -1.98 19.57 3.71
N THR A 221 -1.31 19.06 4.75
CA THR A 221 -1.10 19.79 6.00
C THR A 221 0.05 20.79 5.91
N ILE A 222 1.00 20.55 5.02
CA ILE A 222 2.25 21.33 4.88
C ILE A 222 3.06 21.32 6.19
N ASP A 223 2.91 20.27 7.00
CA ASP A 223 3.52 20.08 8.32
C ASP A 223 5.05 20.17 8.29
N TRP A 224 5.67 19.65 7.24
CA TRP A 224 7.10 19.66 6.98
C TRP A 224 7.69 21.09 6.81
N GLN A 225 6.86 22.09 6.51
CA GLN A 225 7.29 23.46 6.29
C GLN A 225 7.09 24.37 7.52
N HIS A 226 5.91 24.25 8.17
CA HIS A 226 5.58 25.15 9.28
C HIS A 226 5.91 24.55 10.68
N HIS A 227 6.02 23.24 10.81
CA HIS A 227 6.32 22.52 12.06
C HIS A 227 5.42 22.94 13.25
N ASP A 228 4.18 23.30 12.98
CA ASP A 228 3.22 23.82 13.96
C ASP A 228 2.03 22.90 14.16
N VAL A 229 1.82 22.44 15.40
CA VAL A 229 0.77 21.49 15.79
C VAL A 229 -0.61 22.04 15.51
N ALA A 230 -0.86 23.30 15.90
CA ALA A 230 -2.18 23.92 15.78
C ALA A 230 -2.57 24.09 14.31
N THR A 231 -1.65 24.59 13.48
CA THR A 231 -1.85 24.73 12.04
C THR A 231 -2.14 23.39 11.36
N THR A 232 -1.42 22.32 11.72
CA THR A 232 -1.68 20.96 11.23
C THR A 232 -3.10 20.51 11.58
N CYS A 233 -3.47 20.61 12.86
CA CYS A 233 -4.82 20.24 13.32
C CYS A 233 -5.92 21.06 12.64
N ASP A 234 -5.77 22.38 12.55
CA ASP A 234 -6.76 23.28 11.95
C ASP A 234 -6.91 23.02 10.43
N THR A 235 -5.82 22.69 9.75
CA THR A 235 -5.86 22.29 8.34
C THR A 235 -6.69 21.01 8.16
N ILE A 236 -6.46 19.99 8.98
CA ILE A 236 -7.23 18.75 8.93
C ILE A 236 -8.70 19.02 9.24
N ARG A 237 -9.02 19.67 10.36
CA ARG A 237 -10.40 20.00 10.77
C ARG A 237 -11.18 20.74 9.68
N SER A 238 -10.54 21.66 8.98
CA SER A 238 -11.21 22.49 7.98
C SER A 238 -11.41 21.84 6.62
N LYS A 239 -10.61 20.81 6.29
CA LYS A 239 -10.59 20.21 4.93
C LYS A 239 -11.02 18.75 4.87
N VAL A 240 -10.99 18.03 6.01
CA VAL A 240 -11.33 16.61 6.05
C VAL A 240 -12.80 16.39 5.70
N LYS A 241 -13.07 15.33 4.94
CA LYS A 241 -14.40 14.86 4.57
C LYS A 241 -14.33 13.35 4.33
N ASP A 242 -15.49 12.70 4.22
CA ASP A 242 -15.56 11.27 3.88
C ASP A 242 -14.81 10.96 2.59
N GLY A 243 -13.93 9.99 2.61
CA GLY A 243 -13.06 9.60 1.51
C GLY A 243 -11.74 10.36 1.41
N ALA A 244 -11.44 11.26 2.36
CA ALA A 244 -10.23 12.07 2.32
C ALA A 244 -8.97 11.26 2.64
N ILE A 245 -7.90 11.52 1.89
CA ILE A 245 -6.52 11.11 2.17
C ILE A 245 -5.77 12.35 2.66
N VAL A 246 -5.20 12.26 3.86
CA VAL A 246 -4.48 13.36 4.54
C VAL A 246 -2.99 13.08 4.50
N LEU A 247 -2.18 14.02 3.99
CA LEU A 247 -0.73 13.96 4.00
C LEU A 247 -0.17 14.62 5.26
N MET A 248 0.65 13.86 5.96
CA MET A 248 1.56 14.27 7.04
C MET A 248 2.91 13.56 6.89
N HIS A 249 3.88 13.90 7.75
CA HIS A 249 5.20 13.26 7.77
C HIS A 249 5.54 12.82 9.21
N ASP A 250 5.80 11.52 9.41
CA ASP A 250 6.12 10.97 10.74
C ASP A 250 7.58 11.24 11.17
N MET A 251 8.37 11.86 10.29
CA MET A 251 9.67 12.42 10.66
C MET A 251 9.52 13.70 11.50
N GLU A 252 8.37 14.37 11.44
CA GLU A 252 8.10 15.64 12.11
C GLU A 252 7.50 15.44 13.50
N ALA A 253 8.15 15.97 14.54
CA ALA A 253 7.64 15.87 15.92
C ALA A 253 6.29 16.61 16.10
N SER A 254 6.08 17.71 15.36
CA SER A 254 4.81 18.43 15.34
C SER A 254 3.65 17.59 14.80
N SER A 255 3.92 16.75 13.79
CA SER A 255 2.92 15.86 13.21
C SER A 255 2.54 14.72 14.14
N ALA A 256 3.53 14.16 14.87
CA ALA A 256 3.25 13.19 15.93
C ALA A 256 2.38 13.79 17.06
N GLN A 257 2.69 15.02 17.50
CA GLN A 257 1.88 15.74 18.49
C GLN A 257 0.49 16.10 17.95
N ALA A 258 0.37 16.54 16.70
CA ALA A 258 -0.91 16.80 16.05
C ALA A 258 -1.76 15.53 15.97
N SER A 259 -1.16 14.38 15.70
CA SER A 259 -1.83 13.09 15.65
C SER A 259 -2.45 12.70 17.00
N GLN A 260 -1.78 13.00 18.13
CA GLN A 260 -2.34 12.77 19.46
C GLN A 260 -3.63 13.57 19.75
N ILE A 261 -3.81 14.68 19.04
CA ILE A 261 -4.99 15.55 19.16
C ILE A 261 -6.06 15.16 18.13
N ILE A 262 -5.66 15.07 16.85
CA ILE A 262 -6.62 14.94 15.76
C ILE A 262 -7.24 13.54 15.63
N ILE A 263 -6.52 12.48 16.00
CA ILE A 263 -7.03 11.10 15.94
C ILE A 263 -8.28 10.94 16.82
N PRO A 264 -8.24 11.21 18.14
CA PRO A 264 -9.44 11.09 18.96
C PRO A 264 -10.55 12.08 18.56
N GLU A 265 -10.20 13.26 18.04
CA GLU A 265 -11.19 14.23 17.55
C GLU A 265 -11.96 13.73 16.33
N LEU A 266 -11.29 13.16 15.33
CA LEU A 266 -11.94 12.62 14.14
C LEU A 266 -12.86 11.44 14.48
N ILE A 267 -12.42 10.56 15.39
CA ILE A 267 -13.24 9.45 15.88
C ILE A 267 -14.48 9.97 16.62
N ALA A 268 -14.31 10.98 17.50
CA ALA A 268 -15.44 11.61 18.18
C ALA A 268 -16.40 12.31 17.23
N ALA A 269 -15.92 12.76 16.06
CA ALA A 269 -16.74 13.32 15.00
C ALA A 269 -17.45 12.24 14.14
N GLY A 270 -17.21 10.96 14.41
CA GLY A 270 -17.87 9.82 13.77
C GLY A 270 -17.15 9.26 12.56
N TYR A 271 -15.91 9.68 12.29
CA TYR A 271 -15.10 9.09 11.23
C TYR A 271 -14.51 7.76 11.67
N GLU A 272 -14.46 6.81 10.74
CA GLU A 272 -13.62 5.62 10.83
C GLU A 272 -12.24 5.97 10.26
N LEU A 273 -11.18 5.83 11.07
CA LEU A 273 -9.80 6.05 10.62
C LEU A 273 -9.23 4.73 10.13
N VAL A 274 -8.98 4.67 8.83
CA VAL A 274 -8.68 3.46 8.09
C VAL A 274 -7.39 3.60 7.28
N THR A 275 -6.84 2.47 6.84
CA THR A 275 -5.76 2.46 5.85
C THR A 275 -6.29 2.88 4.46
N VAL A 276 -5.37 3.24 3.57
CA VAL A 276 -5.74 3.55 2.17
C VAL A 276 -6.33 2.33 1.48
N SER A 277 -5.77 1.14 1.69
CA SER A 277 -6.28 -0.10 1.08
C SER A 277 -7.66 -0.50 1.59
N GLU A 278 -7.97 -0.29 2.87
CA GLU A 278 -9.31 -0.50 3.41
C GLU A 278 -10.33 0.48 2.82
N MET A 279 -9.96 1.77 2.73
CA MET A 279 -10.81 2.77 2.09
C MET A 279 -11.06 2.42 0.63
N ALA A 280 -10.04 2.00 -0.10
CA ALA A 280 -10.17 1.56 -1.48
C ALA A 280 -11.10 0.35 -1.61
N ALA A 281 -10.94 -0.68 -0.78
CA ALA A 281 -11.81 -1.85 -0.78
C ALA A 281 -13.27 -1.48 -0.50
N ALA A 282 -13.51 -0.49 0.37
CA ALA A 282 -14.85 0.04 0.63
C ALA A 282 -15.43 0.85 -0.54
N ARG A 283 -14.61 1.40 -1.44
CA ARG A 283 -14.98 2.44 -2.44
C ARG A 283 -14.60 2.08 -3.88
N GLY A 284 -14.61 0.81 -4.25
CA GLY A 284 -14.46 0.35 -5.64
C GLY A 284 -13.07 -0.13 -6.04
N GLY A 285 -12.12 -0.18 -5.11
CA GLY A 285 -10.79 -0.73 -5.35
C GLY A 285 -9.77 0.22 -5.98
N MET A 286 -8.60 -0.31 -6.30
CA MET A 286 -7.50 0.40 -6.95
C MET A 286 -6.93 -0.43 -8.10
N VAL A 287 -6.34 0.24 -9.08
CA VAL A 287 -5.71 -0.36 -10.26
C VAL A 287 -4.25 0.09 -10.34
N PRO A 288 -3.28 -0.83 -10.58
CA PRO A 288 -1.89 -0.49 -10.79
C PRO A 288 -1.69 0.61 -11.85
N GLY A 289 -0.77 1.53 -11.60
CA GLY A 289 -0.46 2.65 -12.49
C GLY A 289 -1.46 3.81 -12.46
N GLN A 290 -2.58 3.67 -11.75
CA GLN A 290 -3.55 4.76 -11.60
C GLN A 290 -3.26 5.60 -10.36
N VAL A 291 -3.60 6.90 -10.44
CA VAL A 291 -3.38 7.89 -9.39
C VAL A 291 -4.66 8.14 -8.62
N TYR A 292 -4.61 8.04 -7.29
CA TYR A 292 -5.72 8.23 -6.38
C TYR A 292 -5.39 9.33 -5.36
N ASN A 293 -6.21 10.35 -5.26
CA ASN A 293 -6.08 11.43 -4.27
C ASN A 293 -7.26 11.52 -3.30
N TYR A 294 -8.32 10.78 -3.58
CA TYR A 294 -9.58 10.78 -2.86
C TYR A 294 -10.39 9.55 -3.27
N PHE A 295 -11.17 8.99 -2.36
CA PHE A 295 -12.09 7.90 -2.64
C PHE A 295 -13.54 8.36 -2.47
N ASP A 296 -14.28 8.42 -3.58
CA ASP A 296 -15.68 8.89 -3.57
C ASP A 296 -16.59 7.91 -2.81
N PRO A 297 -17.26 8.35 -1.74
CA PRO A 297 -18.21 7.52 -1.00
C PRO A 297 -19.32 6.93 -1.87
N ALA A 298 -19.71 7.62 -2.95
CA ALA A 298 -20.77 7.14 -3.85
C ALA A 298 -20.39 5.84 -4.57
N LEU A 299 -19.09 5.57 -4.81
CA LEU A 299 -18.63 4.34 -5.45
C LEU A 299 -18.83 3.09 -4.56
N GLY A 300 -18.83 3.26 -3.25
CA GLY A 300 -19.08 2.18 -2.30
C GLY A 300 -20.54 1.75 -2.16
N GLN A 301 -21.47 2.58 -2.62
CA GLN A 301 -22.91 2.32 -2.50
C GLN A 301 -23.47 1.47 -3.64
N THR A 302 -22.73 1.27 -4.73
CA THR A 302 -23.17 0.56 -5.93
C THR A 302 -22.85 -0.95 -5.93
N GLN A 303 -22.16 -1.46 -4.90
CA GLN A 303 -21.86 -2.90 -4.77
C GLN A 303 -22.93 -3.67 -3.97
N GLU A 304 -24.21 -3.44 -4.20
CA GLU A 304 -25.20 -4.46 -3.94
C GLU A 304 -25.12 -5.50 -5.07
N SER A 305 -24.56 -6.66 -4.71
CA SER A 305 -24.65 -7.96 -5.41
C SER A 305 -24.76 -7.87 -6.95
N THR A 306 -23.62 -7.69 -7.61
CA THR A 306 -23.51 -8.24 -8.96
C THR A 306 -23.07 -9.70 -8.80
N GLU A 307 -24.03 -10.62 -8.74
CA GLU A 307 -23.81 -12.02 -9.07
C GLU A 307 -23.07 -12.06 -10.41
N ILE A 308 -21.81 -12.48 -10.37
CA ILE A 308 -21.09 -12.83 -11.60
C ILE A 308 -21.76 -14.08 -12.11
N GLN A 309 -22.71 -13.89 -13.03
CA GLN A 309 -23.23 -15.02 -13.81
C GLN A 309 -22.09 -15.57 -14.65
N PRO A 310 -21.83 -16.89 -14.63
CA PRO A 310 -20.81 -17.48 -15.47
C PRO A 310 -21.22 -17.26 -16.94
N GLU A 311 -20.37 -16.59 -17.70
CA GLU A 311 -20.53 -16.51 -19.15
C GLU A 311 -20.49 -17.94 -19.70
N THR A 312 -21.66 -18.45 -20.09
CA THR A 312 -21.76 -19.68 -20.86
C THR A 312 -21.20 -19.43 -22.24
N ASN A 313 -20.01 -19.93 -22.44
CA ASN A 313 -19.34 -19.97 -23.73
C ASN A 313 -20.10 -20.90 -24.67
N THR A 314 -21.06 -20.36 -25.42
CA THR A 314 -21.74 -21.06 -26.49
C THR A 314 -20.83 -21.08 -27.71
N SER A 315 -20.34 -22.24 -28.01
CA SER A 315 -19.57 -22.58 -29.20
C SER A 315 -20.27 -22.04 -30.47
N ALA A 316 -19.60 -21.09 -31.14
CA ALA A 316 -19.98 -20.69 -32.49
C ALA A 316 -19.22 -21.52 -33.50
N GLU A 317 -19.98 -22.23 -34.30
CA GLU A 317 -19.52 -23.08 -35.40
C GLU A 317 -18.72 -22.30 -36.43
N THR A 318 -17.69 -22.97 -36.89
CA THR A 318 -16.79 -22.61 -37.99
C THR A 318 -17.58 -22.53 -39.30
N GLN A 319 -17.70 -21.36 -39.89
CA GLN A 319 -18.00 -21.23 -41.33
C GLN A 319 -16.74 -20.77 -42.05
N THR A 320 -16.26 -21.73 -42.86
CA THR A 320 -15.19 -21.56 -43.84
C THR A 320 -15.71 -20.73 -45.00
N GLN A 321 -15.11 -19.57 -45.25
CA GLN A 321 -15.19 -18.94 -46.58
C GLN A 321 -13.78 -18.74 -47.13
N GLN A 322 -13.53 -19.44 -48.23
CA GLN A 322 -12.41 -19.25 -49.16
C GLN A 322 -12.61 -17.93 -49.91
N SER A 323 -11.58 -17.14 -50.01
CA SER A 323 -11.40 -16.20 -51.13
C SER A 323 -9.91 -16.00 -51.42
N GLU A 324 -9.64 -16.08 -52.62
CA GLU A 324 -8.55 -16.18 -53.52
C GLU A 324 -7.34 -15.26 -53.30
N VAL A 325 -6.23 -15.83 -53.63
CA VAL A 325 -4.88 -15.28 -53.75
C VAL A 325 -4.81 -14.33 -54.94
N GLU A 326 -4.30 -13.12 -54.73
CA GLU A 326 -3.69 -12.36 -55.81
C GLU A 326 -2.27 -11.91 -55.44
N THR A 327 -1.34 -12.41 -56.21
CA THR A 327 0.11 -12.27 -56.11
C THR A 327 0.51 -11.00 -56.84
N GLN A 328 1.26 -10.09 -56.23
CA GLN A 328 2.20 -9.22 -56.94
C GLN A 328 3.40 -8.84 -56.06
N ALA A 329 4.55 -9.27 -56.47
CA ALA A 329 5.90 -8.79 -56.08
C ALA A 329 6.56 -8.19 -57.32
N PRO A 330 7.81 -7.69 -57.21
CA PRO A 330 8.34 -6.56 -56.45
C PRO A 330 9.01 -5.52 -57.38
N THR A 331 9.33 -4.35 -56.93
CA THR A 331 10.34 -3.50 -57.60
C THR A 331 11.30 -2.88 -56.60
N SER A 332 12.54 -3.15 -56.92
CA SER A 332 13.82 -2.70 -56.40
C SER A 332 14.08 -1.19 -56.59
N GLY A 333 14.81 -0.58 -55.67
CA GLY A 333 15.42 0.72 -55.83
C GLY A 333 16.46 0.99 -54.74
N GLN A 334 17.71 0.78 -55.15
CA GLN A 334 18.98 1.13 -54.48
C GLN A 334 19.13 2.65 -54.33
N SER A 335 19.83 3.20 -53.34
CA SER A 335 21.27 3.40 -53.23
C SER A 335 21.65 4.56 -52.30
N GLN A 336 22.72 4.30 -51.58
CA GLN A 336 23.90 5.14 -51.26
C GLN A 336 23.72 6.21 -50.19
N SER A 337 24.35 6.09 -49.04
CA SER A 337 25.77 6.23 -48.60
C SER A 337 26.26 7.67 -48.54
N GLU A 338 26.76 8.06 -47.39
CA GLU A 338 28.01 8.75 -47.06
C GLU A 338 27.84 9.39 -45.67
N ASN A 339 28.49 8.99 -44.60
CA ASN A 339 29.90 9.14 -44.20
C ASN A 339 30.29 10.58 -43.85
N GLN A 340 30.65 10.85 -42.63
CA GLN A 340 31.83 11.51 -42.05
C GLN A 340 31.54 12.10 -40.67
N THR A 341 32.14 11.58 -39.67
CA THR A 341 33.44 11.76 -38.96
C THR A 341 33.59 13.03 -38.16
N GLU A 342 33.97 12.75 -36.92
CA GLU A 342 34.91 13.42 -36.01
C GLU A 342 34.56 14.71 -35.27
N GLY A 343 34.85 14.64 -33.96
CA GLY A 343 35.04 15.80 -33.09
C GLY A 343 35.10 15.47 -31.62
N SER A 344 36.16 14.79 -31.22
CA SER A 344 36.64 14.65 -29.85
C SER A 344 37.01 16.01 -29.26
N GLN A 345 36.64 16.27 -27.99
CA GLN A 345 37.53 16.94 -27.05
C GLN A 345 37.15 16.74 -25.60
N THR A 346 38.09 16.24 -24.91
CA THR A 346 38.39 16.06 -23.50
C THR A 346 38.56 17.35 -22.72
N ALA A 347 38.38 17.20 -21.43
CA ALA A 347 39.10 17.81 -20.27
C ALA A 347 38.08 18.36 -19.24
N GLU A 348 38.24 18.20 -17.99
CA GLU A 348 39.18 17.91 -16.98
C GLU A 348 38.60 18.38 -15.63
N SER A 349 38.67 17.51 -14.68
CA SER A 349 39.13 17.63 -13.28
C SER A 349 38.44 18.54 -12.29
N ALA A 350 38.13 17.86 -11.20
CA ALA A 350 37.91 18.24 -9.80
C ALA A 350 38.99 19.15 -9.20
N PRO A 351 39.07 19.41 -7.86
CA PRO A 351 38.24 19.13 -6.67
C PRO A 351 38.18 20.30 -5.67
N ASP A 352 37.80 19.96 -4.41
CA ASP A 352 38.04 20.64 -3.11
C ASP A 352 36.94 21.60 -2.65
N THR A 353 36.55 21.63 -1.41
CA THR A 353 37.19 21.39 -0.10
C THR A 353 36.14 21.25 1.00
N MET A 354 36.45 20.38 1.93
CA MET A 354 35.86 20.31 3.28
C MET A 354 36.09 21.62 4.07
N THR A 355 35.11 21.98 4.90
CA THR A 355 35.44 22.66 6.17
C THR A 355 34.49 22.13 7.26
N GLU A 356 35.11 21.44 8.19
CA GLU A 356 34.63 21.19 9.56
C GLU A 356 34.44 22.51 10.29
N ASN A 357 33.41 22.58 11.14
CA ASN A 357 33.49 23.40 12.33
C ASN A 357 32.80 22.72 13.51
N THR A 358 33.63 22.51 14.52
CA THR A 358 33.36 21.89 15.80
C THR A 358 32.82 22.90 16.83
N ALA A 359 31.94 22.38 17.70
CA ALA A 359 31.80 22.59 19.14
C ALA A 359 31.37 23.96 19.71
N ALA A 360 30.36 23.93 20.56
CA ALA A 360 30.52 24.20 22.00
C ALA A 360 29.21 23.84 22.76
N GLU A 361 29.42 23.07 23.81
CA GLU A 361 28.50 22.85 24.94
C GLU A 361 28.21 24.17 25.66
N ASP A 362 26.97 24.30 26.18
CA ASP A 362 26.82 24.86 27.52
C ASP A 362 25.55 24.38 28.21
N THR A 363 25.73 23.88 29.39
CA THR A 363 24.82 23.49 30.44
C THR A 363 24.16 24.70 31.08
N ASP A 364 22.86 24.70 31.37
CA ASP A 364 22.45 25.07 32.71
C ASP A 364 21.03 24.58 33.10
N THR A 365 20.97 24.05 34.27
CA THR A 365 19.84 23.59 35.07
C THR A 365 19.04 24.75 35.64
N THR A 366 17.71 24.65 35.69
CA THR A 366 16.95 24.88 36.96
C THR A 366 15.52 24.42 36.89
N SER A 367 15.13 23.78 37.96
CA SER A 367 13.86 23.29 38.41
C SER A 367 12.83 24.38 38.71
N SER A 368 11.51 24.12 38.53
CA SER A 368 10.53 24.13 39.62
C SER A 368 9.08 24.03 39.13
N THR A 369 8.41 23.02 39.63
CA THR A 369 7.14 22.93 40.44
C THR A 369 5.81 23.33 39.83
N ASN A 370 4.97 22.27 39.74
CA ASN A 370 3.54 22.12 40.09
C ASN A 370 2.58 23.31 39.99
N SER A 371 1.50 23.12 39.22
CA SER A 371 0.17 23.11 39.85
C SER A 371 -0.90 22.55 38.88
N SER A 372 -1.67 21.61 39.42
CA SER A 372 -2.90 21.04 38.89
C SER A 372 -4.02 22.07 38.80
N SER A 373 -4.74 22.07 37.65
CA SER A 373 -6.18 22.42 37.68
C SER A 373 -6.87 21.66 36.55
N ASP A 374 -7.76 20.75 36.97
CA ASP A 374 -8.83 20.15 36.19
C ASP A 374 -9.72 21.27 35.63
N ASP A 375 -9.79 21.39 34.31
CA ASP A 375 -10.88 22.05 33.63
C ASP A 375 -11.24 21.20 32.40
N SER A 376 -12.24 20.33 32.57
CA SER A 376 -12.92 19.64 31.51
C SER A 376 -13.74 20.64 30.69
N LEU A 377 -13.11 21.23 29.66
CA LEU A 377 -13.79 22.00 28.62
C LEU A 377 -14.42 21.03 27.64
N SER A 378 -15.74 20.90 27.68
CA SER A 378 -16.55 20.31 26.61
C SER A 378 -16.43 21.20 25.36
N ILE A 379 -15.55 20.80 24.45
CA ILE A 379 -15.37 21.46 23.14
C ILE A 379 -16.52 21.00 22.25
N ILE A 380 -17.45 21.90 21.94
CA ILE A 380 -18.49 21.70 20.92
C ILE A 380 -17.83 21.98 19.56
N PHE A 381 -17.71 20.96 18.72
CA PHE A 381 -17.14 21.06 17.37
C PHE A 381 -18.17 21.69 16.40
N PRO A 382 -17.88 22.84 15.77
CA PRO A 382 -18.81 23.49 14.83
C PRO A 382 -18.93 22.83 13.47
N TRP A 383 -18.14 21.79 13.17
CA TRP A 383 -18.03 21.16 11.87
C TRP A 383 -18.57 19.73 11.78
N ALA A 384 -19.01 19.13 12.88
CA ALA A 384 -19.73 17.85 12.92
C ALA A 384 -21.21 18.08 12.59
N LYS A 385 -21.57 18.13 11.31
CA LYS A 385 -22.93 18.00 10.77
C LYS A 385 -22.89 17.28 9.43
#